data_f7a3c023ae4ebe27e35b99cd50d92f9a
#
_entry.id   f7a3c023ae4ebe27e35b99cd50d92f9a
#
_cell.length_a   1.000
_cell.length_b   1.000
_cell.length_c   1.000
_cell.angle_alpha   90.00
_cell.angle_beta   90.00
_cell.angle_gamma   90.00
#
_symmetry.space_group_name_H-M   'P 1'
#
loop_
_entity.id
_entity.type
_entity.pdbx_description
1 polymer ?
#
loop_
_entity_poly.entity_id
_entity_poly.type
_entity_poly.pdbx_seq_one_letter_code
_entity_poly.pdbx_strand_id
1 'polypeptide(L)'
;MNNIIETNKLCKTFSNGGVQVHVLKNIDLEIREGDFTIIMGASGAGKSTLLYALSGMDKPTLGEVKFAGVDITKMNTDELALFRRDNCGFVFQQVYLVDSMSVLDNVLAAGLLTNKDKKAVTEKAKEILASVDITKELWDKFPTQISGGEAQRVGIARALINSPKLVFADEPTGALNSHTGKDVLDALTKFNEAGQSIVMVTHDITSARRGNRILYVKDGEIAGECDLGQYVAGDQDRHRRLKDFLGEMGW
;
A
#
# COMPACT_ATOMS: atom_id res chain seq x y z
N MET A 1 -8.42 -7.84 -18.43
CA MET A 1 -7.69 -7.80 -17.16
C MET A 1 -8.71 -7.94 -16.05
N ASN A 2 -8.42 -8.70 -15.00
CA ASN A 2 -9.36 -8.87 -13.90
C ASN A 2 -9.22 -7.70 -12.92
N ASN A 3 -10.33 -7.26 -12.34
CA ASN A 3 -10.30 -6.29 -11.25
C ASN A 3 -10.03 -7.01 -9.93
N ILE A 4 -9.06 -6.51 -9.14
CA ILE A 4 -8.80 -7.00 -7.79
C ILE A 4 -9.65 -6.26 -6.77
N ILE A 5 -9.96 -4.98 -7.00
CA ILE A 5 -10.90 -4.19 -6.21
C ILE A 5 -11.92 -3.52 -7.13
N GLU A 6 -13.18 -3.52 -6.69
CA GLU A 6 -14.26 -2.74 -7.27
C GLU A 6 -15.04 -2.08 -6.15
N THR A 7 -15.39 -0.79 -6.31
CA THR A 7 -16.25 -0.09 -5.36
C THR A 7 -17.53 0.38 -6.05
N ASN A 8 -18.60 0.43 -5.29
CA ASN A 8 -19.88 0.97 -5.75
C ASN A 8 -20.39 1.97 -4.73
N LYS A 9 -20.46 3.24 -5.12
CA LYS A 9 -20.93 4.39 -4.31
C LYS A 9 -20.34 4.40 -2.90
N LEU A 10 -19.04 4.17 -2.80
CA LEU A 10 -18.32 4.09 -1.54
C LEU A 10 -18.34 5.46 -0.85
N CYS A 11 -18.87 5.50 0.37
CA CYS A 11 -18.92 6.70 1.21
C CYS A 11 -18.30 6.44 2.57
N LYS A 12 -17.62 7.45 3.12
CA LYS A 12 -17.17 7.44 4.51
C LYS A 12 -17.48 8.76 5.19
N THR A 13 -18.19 8.67 6.29
CA THR A 13 -18.57 9.80 7.14
C THR A 13 -18.07 9.54 8.56
N PHE A 14 -17.35 10.50 9.13
CA PHE A 14 -17.00 10.50 10.54
C PHE A 14 -17.94 11.43 11.31
N SER A 15 -18.34 11.03 12.52
CA SER A 15 -19.16 11.85 13.41
C SER A 15 -18.37 12.14 14.69
N ASN A 16 -18.21 13.41 15.03
CA ASN A 16 -17.57 13.84 16.26
C ASN A 16 -18.39 14.96 16.88
N GLY A 17 -18.92 14.74 18.11
CA GLY A 17 -19.70 15.75 18.84
C GLY A 17 -20.94 16.25 18.09
N GLY A 18 -21.58 15.40 17.27
CA GLY A 18 -22.76 15.77 16.47
C GLY A 18 -22.45 16.44 15.11
N VAL A 19 -21.20 16.76 14.85
CA VAL A 19 -20.75 17.26 13.54
C VAL A 19 -20.40 16.06 12.64
N GLN A 20 -21.01 16.01 11.45
CA GLN A 20 -20.70 15.00 10.44
C GLN A 20 -19.71 15.55 9.41
N VAL A 21 -18.66 14.79 9.14
CA VAL A 21 -17.65 15.11 8.11
C VAL A 21 -17.66 13.98 7.06
N HIS A 22 -18.14 14.31 5.86
CA HIS A 22 -18.16 13.40 4.72
C HIS A 22 -16.79 13.40 4.06
N VAL A 23 -15.97 12.37 4.34
CA VAL A 23 -14.59 12.28 3.85
C VAL A 23 -14.51 11.59 2.50
N LEU A 24 -15.33 10.57 2.24
CA LEU A 24 -15.46 9.93 0.93
C LEU A 24 -16.91 10.04 0.47
N LYS A 25 -17.10 10.34 -0.83
CA LYS A 25 -18.40 10.65 -1.43
C LYS A 25 -18.59 9.89 -2.73
N ASN A 26 -19.47 8.87 -2.72
CA ASN A 26 -19.90 8.12 -3.90
C ASN A 26 -18.74 7.67 -4.82
N ILE A 27 -17.67 7.12 -4.24
CA ILE A 27 -16.51 6.67 -5.02
C ILE A 27 -16.85 5.36 -5.72
N ASP A 28 -16.83 5.40 -7.04
CA ASP A 28 -16.82 4.25 -7.94
C ASP A 28 -15.42 4.14 -8.54
N LEU A 29 -14.70 3.06 -8.23
CA LEU A 29 -13.37 2.82 -8.77
C LEU A 29 -13.11 1.33 -8.99
N GLU A 30 -12.17 1.05 -9.87
CA GLU A 30 -11.65 -0.29 -10.13
C GLU A 30 -10.13 -0.27 -9.96
N ILE A 31 -9.57 -1.29 -9.34
CA ILE A 31 -8.12 -1.54 -9.31
C ILE A 31 -7.87 -2.88 -10.00
N ARG A 32 -7.00 -2.87 -10.98
CA ARG A 32 -6.70 -4.04 -11.81
C ARG A 32 -5.64 -4.92 -11.14
N GLU A 33 -5.75 -6.21 -11.35
CA GLU A 33 -4.73 -7.16 -10.90
C GLU A 33 -3.41 -6.92 -11.63
N GLY A 34 -2.29 -6.90 -10.88
CA GLY A 34 -0.95 -6.62 -11.39
C GLY A 34 -0.61 -5.13 -11.53
N ASP A 35 -1.57 -4.21 -11.35
CA ASP A 35 -1.30 -2.77 -11.42
C ASP A 35 -0.53 -2.26 -10.20
N PHE A 36 0.28 -1.23 -10.43
CA PHE A 36 0.79 -0.34 -9.39
C PHE A 36 -0.05 0.95 -9.43
N THR A 37 -1.17 0.95 -8.72
CA THR A 37 -2.08 2.09 -8.65
C THR A 37 -1.61 3.10 -7.61
N ILE A 38 -1.53 4.36 -7.98
CA ILE A 38 -1.20 5.47 -7.07
C ILE A 38 -2.46 6.28 -6.77
N ILE A 39 -2.68 6.61 -5.52
CA ILE A 39 -3.70 7.54 -5.07
C ILE A 39 -3.00 8.84 -4.67
N MET A 40 -3.24 9.91 -5.43
CA MET A 40 -2.74 11.25 -5.16
C MET A 40 -3.86 12.21 -4.76
N GLY A 41 -3.52 13.38 -4.26
CA GLY A 41 -4.44 14.44 -3.88
C GLY A 41 -3.89 15.28 -2.73
N ALA A 42 -4.49 16.43 -2.47
CA ALA A 42 -4.08 17.34 -1.40
C ALA A 42 -4.15 16.68 0.00
N SER A 43 -3.47 17.25 0.99
CA SER A 43 -3.62 16.81 2.38
C SER A 43 -5.09 16.97 2.82
N GLY A 44 -5.62 15.96 3.51
CA GLY A 44 -7.03 15.95 3.94
C GLY A 44 -8.05 15.55 2.85
N ALA A 45 -7.64 15.26 1.62
CA ALA A 45 -8.57 14.88 0.53
C ALA A 45 -9.24 13.51 0.72
N GLY A 46 -8.84 12.71 1.73
CA GLY A 46 -9.43 11.39 2.01
C GLY A 46 -8.61 10.19 1.51
N LYS A 47 -7.37 10.38 1.04
CA LYS A 47 -6.53 9.32 0.44
C LYS A 47 -6.32 8.10 1.35
N SER A 48 -5.80 8.31 2.57
CA SER A 48 -5.58 7.20 3.53
C SER A 48 -6.90 6.59 3.99
N THR A 49 -7.97 7.40 4.10
CA THR A 49 -9.31 6.90 4.39
C THR A 49 -9.81 5.97 3.28
N LEU A 50 -9.57 6.34 2.01
CA LEU A 50 -9.88 5.49 0.87
C LEU A 50 -9.08 4.18 0.92
N LEU A 51 -7.76 4.27 1.11
CA LEU A 51 -6.89 3.09 1.23
C LEU A 51 -7.35 2.14 2.34
N TYR A 52 -7.74 2.67 3.50
CA TYR A 52 -8.22 1.87 4.63
C TYR A 52 -9.60 1.27 4.38
N ALA A 53 -10.49 1.95 3.66
CA ALA A 53 -11.77 1.40 3.25
C ALA A 53 -11.59 0.25 2.24
N LEU A 54 -10.71 0.41 1.25
CA LEU A 54 -10.41 -0.61 0.23
C LEU A 54 -9.78 -1.87 0.82
N SER A 55 -9.01 -1.74 1.90
CA SER A 55 -8.32 -2.85 2.57
C SER A 55 -9.14 -3.52 3.68
N GLY A 56 -10.33 -2.99 3.99
CA GLY A 56 -11.12 -3.45 5.14
C GLY A 56 -10.50 -3.15 6.50
N MET A 57 -9.54 -2.20 6.58
CA MET A 57 -9.05 -1.67 7.87
C MET A 57 -10.07 -0.78 8.54
N ASP A 58 -10.81 -0.02 7.74
CA ASP A 58 -11.94 0.79 8.20
C ASP A 58 -13.16 0.50 7.33
N LYS A 59 -14.33 0.34 7.97
CA LYS A 59 -15.56 0.07 7.23
C LYS A 59 -16.11 1.35 6.61
N PRO A 60 -16.58 1.30 5.35
CA PRO A 60 -17.33 2.40 4.77
C PRO A 60 -18.65 2.63 5.54
N THR A 61 -19.16 3.86 5.46
CA THR A 61 -20.47 4.20 6.01
C THR A 61 -21.59 3.73 5.10
N LEU A 62 -21.39 3.85 3.78
CA LEU A 62 -22.31 3.40 2.73
C LEU A 62 -21.52 2.90 1.53
N GLY A 63 -22.19 2.17 0.65
CA GLY A 63 -21.61 1.60 -0.55
C GLY A 63 -20.97 0.22 -0.33
N GLU A 64 -20.32 -0.30 -1.37
CA GLU A 64 -19.75 -1.64 -1.38
C GLU A 64 -18.28 -1.60 -1.78
N VAL A 65 -17.50 -2.51 -1.22
CA VAL A 65 -16.13 -2.83 -1.66
C VAL A 65 -16.06 -4.32 -1.95
N LYS A 66 -15.80 -4.67 -3.20
CA LYS A 66 -15.51 -6.04 -3.61
C LYS A 66 -14.02 -6.21 -3.79
N PHE A 67 -13.46 -7.20 -3.11
CA PHE A 67 -12.06 -7.60 -3.25
C PHE A 67 -12.01 -8.99 -3.86
N ALA A 68 -11.40 -9.13 -5.04
CA ALA A 68 -11.40 -10.37 -5.82
C ALA A 68 -12.81 -11.01 -5.93
N GLY A 69 -13.83 -10.18 -6.18
CA GLY A 69 -15.22 -10.57 -6.31
C GLY A 69 -15.98 -10.79 -5.00
N VAL A 70 -15.32 -10.73 -3.84
CA VAL A 70 -15.95 -10.91 -2.52
C VAL A 70 -16.27 -9.56 -1.90
N ASP A 71 -17.54 -9.34 -1.53
CA ASP A 71 -17.96 -8.11 -0.82
C ASP A 71 -17.49 -8.14 0.63
N ILE A 72 -16.45 -7.33 0.92
CA ILE A 72 -15.84 -7.26 2.25
C ILE A 72 -16.62 -6.34 3.20
N THR A 73 -17.56 -5.53 2.72
CA THR A 73 -18.33 -4.61 3.57
C THR A 73 -19.30 -5.35 4.48
N LYS A 74 -19.73 -6.56 4.09
CA LYS A 74 -20.63 -7.44 4.84
C LYS A 74 -19.94 -8.24 5.95
N MET A 75 -18.60 -8.29 5.92
CA MET A 75 -17.81 -9.04 6.90
C MET A 75 -17.86 -8.36 8.28
N ASN A 76 -17.90 -9.15 9.35
CA ASN A 76 -17.70 -8.65 10.71
C ASN A 76 -16.19 -8.39 10.98
N THR A 77 -15.87 -7.92 12.18
CA THR A 77 -14.49 -7.53 12.55
C THR A 77 -13.50 -8.70 12.47
N ASP A 78 -13.93 -9.87 12.94
CA ASP A 78 -13.06 -11.07 12.96
C ASP A 78 -12.87 -11.61 11.54
N GLU A 79 -13.91 -11.63 10.73
CA GLU A 79 -13.84 -12.01 9.32
C GLU A 79 -12.92 -11.07 8.53
N LEU A 80 -13.01 -9.76 8.76
CA LEU A 80 -12.11 -8.77 8.16
C LEU A 80 -10.66 -8.96 8.62
N ALA A 81 -10.41 -9.34 9.87
CA ALA A 81 -9.06 -9.62 10.36
C ALA A 81 -8.44 -10.84 9.64
N LEU A 82 -9.21 -11.92 9.50
CA LEU A 82 -8.80 -13.11 8.77
C LEU A 82 -8.62 -12.81 7.27
N PHE A 83 -9.54 -12.05 6.69
CA PHE A 83 -9.46 -11.61 5.30
C PHE A 83 -8.17 -10.83 5.03
N ARG A 84 -7.85 -9.83 5.87
CA ARG A 84 -6.61 -9.04 5.73
C ARG A 84 -5.36 -9.88 5.88
N ARG A 85 -5.34 -10.80 6.87
CA ARG A 85 -4.22 -11.73 7.07
C ARG A 85 -3.89 -12.52 5.81
N ASP A 86 -4.92 -12.97 5.09
CA ASP A 86 -4.77 -13.90 3.96
C ASP A 86 -4.63 -13.20 2.61
N ASN A 87 -5.07 -11.93 2.48
CA ASN A 87 -5.16 -11.27 1.18
C ASN A 87 -4.41 -9.93 1.09
N CYS A 88 -4.07 -9.28 2.21
CA CYS A 88 -3.53 -7.93 2.22
C CYS A 88 -2.12 -7.88 2.83
N GLY A 89 -1.21 -7.14 2.18
CA GLY A 89 0.04 -6.68 2.78
C GLY A 89 -0.05 -5.19 3.09
N PHE A 90 0.59 -4.73 4.17
CA PHE A 90 0.56 -3.33 4.57
C PHE A 90 1.96 -2.77 4.77
N VAL A 91 2.22 -1.62 4.13
CA VAL A 91 3.44 -0.82 4.28
C VAL A 91 3.00 0.59 4.70
N PHE A 92 3.39 1.02 5.90
CA PHE A 92 3.00 2.31 6.46
C PHE A 92 4.16 3.29 6.44
N GLN A 93 3.89 4.57 6.50
CA GLN A 93 4.89 5.63 6.67
C GLN A 93 5.69 5.41 7.96
N GLN A 94 5.02 5.14 9.08
CA GLN A 94 5.63 4.63 10.30
C GLN A 94 5.64 3.11 10.26
N VAL A 95 6.82 2.50 10.28
CA VAL A 95 6.97 1.06 9.94
C VAL A 95 6.31 0.12 10.95
N TYR A 96 6.16 0.55 12.20
CA TYR A 96 5.59 -0.26 13.30
C TYR A 96 6.27 -1.63 13.44
N LEU A 97 7.60 -1.67 13.41
CA LEU A 97 8.34 -2.86 13.84
C LEU A 97 8.26 -2.99 15.36
N VAL A 98 8.22 -4.24 15.83
CA VAL A 98 8.24 -4.53 17.27
C VAL A 98 9.68 -4.41 17.76
N ASP A 99 9.97 -3.41 18.60
CA ASP A 99 11.34 -3.06 19.05
C ASP A 99 12.05 -4.19 19.80
N SER A 100 11.29 -5.07 20.48
CA SER A 100 11.80 -6.23 21.20
C SER A 100 12.03 -7.48 20.35
N MET A 101 11.76 -7.40 19.04
CA MET A 101 11.98 -8.47 18.07
C MET A 101 13.11 -8.10 17.12
N SER A 102 13.89 -9.10 16.69
CA SER A 102 14.89 -8.91 15.64
C SER A 102 14.21 -8.56 14.29
N VAL A 103 15.01 -8.11 13.32
CA VAL A 103 14.58 -7.90 11.93
C VAL A 103 13.90 -9.16 11.38
N LEU A 104 14.55 -10.32 11.53
CA LEU A 104 14.00 -11.59 11.08
C LEU A 104 12.70 -11.95 11.82
N ASP A 105 12.66 -11.79 13.15
CA ASP A 105 11.47 -12.13 13.95
C ASP A 105 10.27 -11.25 13.61
N ASN A 106 10.47 -9.97 13.27
CA ASN A 106 9.41 -9.08 12.79
C ASN A 106 8.72 -9.60 11.52
N VAL A 107 9.46 -10.24 10.63
CA VAL A 107 8.92 -10.86 9.40
C VAL A 107 8.30 -12.21 9.73
N LEU A 108 8.98 -13.03 10.56
CA LEU A 108 8.49 -14.34 10.97
C LEU A 108 7.15 -14.26 11.70
N ALA A 109 6.97 -13.27 12.58
CA ALA A 109 5.72 -13.11 13.33
C ALA A 109 4.49 -12.99 12.40
N ALA A 110 4.63 -12.29 11.29
CA ALA A 110 3.56 -12.20 10.28
C ALA A 110 3.37 -13.52 9.51
N GLY A 111 4.46 -14.16 9.10
CA GLY A 111 4.41 -15.40 8.33
C GLY A 111 3.79 -16.57 9.10
N LEU A 112 4.06 -16.66 10.40
CA LEU A 112 3.54 -17.72 11.27
C LEU A 112 2.03 -17.60 11.56
N LEU A 113 1.40 -16.49 11.19
CA LEU A 113 -0.06 -16.36 11.26
C LEU A 113 -0.78 -17.26 10.25
N THR A 114 -0.15 -17.51 9.10
CA THR A 114 -0.75 -18.31 8.00
C THR A 114 -0.14 -19.69 7.86
N ASN A 115 1.14 -19.85 8.16
CA ASN A 115 1.84 -21.13 8.04
C ASN A 115 2.53 -21.53 9.36
N LYS A 116 2.20 -22.72 9.88
CA LYS A 116 2.77 -23.23 11.12
C LYS A 116 4.15 -23.88 10.98
N ASP A 117 4.61 -24.14 9.76
CA ASP A 117 5.95 -24.66 9.50
C ASP A 117 6.99 -23.55 9.66
N LYS A 118 7.53 -23.45 10.87
CA LYS A 118 8.53 -22.44 11.22
C LYS A 118 9.76 -22.49 10.31
N LYS A 119 10.17 -23.68 9.87
CA LYS A 119 11.36 -23.83 9.01
C LYS A 119 11.08 -23.24 7.62
N ALA A 120 9.96 -23.60 7.01
CA ALA A 120 9.56 -23.08 5.71
C ALA A 120 9.36 -21.54 5.75
N VAL A 121 8.70 -21.02 6.80
CA VAL A 121 8.51 -19.57 6.97
C VAL A 121 9.85 -18.86 7.17
N THR A 122 10.80 -19.45 7.90
CA THR A 122 12.13 -18.87 8.12
C THR A 122 12.91 -18.75 6.82
N GLU A 123 12.94 -19.78 5.98
CA GLU A 123 13.65 -19.73 4.71
C GLU A 123 12.99 -18.69 3.78
N LYS A 124 11.66 -18.67 3.68
CA LYS A 124 10.94 -17.66 2.90
C LYS A 124 11.21 -16.23 3.41
N ALA A 125 11.25 -16.02 4.73
CA ALA A 125 11.55 -14.72 5.31
C ALA A 125 12.96 -14.22 4.91
N LYS A 126 13.96 -15.11 4.96
CA LYS A 126 15.33 -14.82 4.54
C LYS A 126 15.43 -14.47 3.05
N GLU A 127 14.71 -15.21 2.19
CA GLU A 127 14.66 -14.94 0.75
C GLU A 127 14.05 -13.55 0.47
N ILE A 128 12.91 -13.22 1.12
CA ILE A 128 12.27 -11.93 0.93
C ILE A 128 13.14 -10.79 1.49
N LEU A 129 13.73 -10.95 2.68
CA LEU A 129 14.65 -9.96 3.25
C LEU A 129 15.83 -9.69 2.30
N ALA A 130 16.44 -10.74 1.75
CA ALA A 130 17.52 -10.60 0.77
C ALA A 130 17.04 -9.89 -0.51
N SER A 131 15.80 -10.12 -0.96
CA SER A 131 15.23 -9.50 -2.17
C SER A 131 14.97 -7.99 -2.02
N VAL A 132 14.89 -7.50 -0.78
CA VAL A 132 14.78 -6.06 -0.44
C VAL A 132 16.09 -5.50 0.11
N ASP A 133 17.23 -6.11 -0.22
CA ASP A 133 18.57 -5.69 0.18
C ASP A 133 18.77 -5.57 1.71
N ILE A 134 18.16 -6.46 2.47
CA ILE A 134 18.43 -6.67 3.90
C ILE A 134 19.35 -7.88 4.03
N THR A 135 20.63 -7.60 4.23
CA THR A 135 21.67 -8.62 4.28
C THR A 135 21.62 -9.46 5.55
N LYS A 136 22.30 -10.62 5.54
CA LYS A 136 22.28 -11.57 6.67
C LYS A 136 22.77 -10.94 7.99
N GLU A 137 23.70 -9.99 7.91
CA GLU A 137 24.27 -9.29 9.07
C GLU A 137 23.22 -8.46 9.83
N LEU A 138 22.11 -8.10 9.16
CA LEU A 138 21.02 -7.32 9.75
C LEU A 138 19.91 -8.20 10.36
N TRP A 139 19.84 -9.48 10.07
CA TRP A 139 18.71 -10.33 10.47
C TRP A 139 18.52 -10.43 11.98
N ASP A 140 19.61 -10.48 12.74
CA ASP A 140 19.60 -10.57 14.20
C ASP A 140 19.66 -9.19 14.89
N LYS A 141 19.67 -8.08 14.10
CA LYS A 141 19.60 -6.72 14.63
C LYS A 141 18.18 -6.37 15.06
N PHE A 142 18.07 -5.45 16.01
CA PHE A 142 16.80 -4.89 16.44
C PHE A 142 16.48 -3.61 15.65
N PRO A 143 15.21 -3.17 15.61
CA PRO A 143 14.79 -1.95 14.88
C PRO A 143 15.61 -0.71 15.21
N THR A 144 16.06 -0.56 16.46
CA THR A 144 16.91 0.56 16.91
C THR A 144 18.35 0.51 16.39
N GLN A 145 18.77 -0.59 15.77
CA GLN A 145 20.12 -0.81 15.26
C GLN A 145 20.23 -0.73 13.74
N ILE A 146 19.14 -0.43 13.06
CA ILE A 146 19.06 -0.30 11.60
C ILE A 146 18.58 1.11 11.22
N SER A 147 18.90 1.53 10.01
CA SER A 147 18.44 2.82 9.46
C SER A 147 16.93 2.81 9.17
N GLY A 148 16.31 3.99 9.05
CA GLY A 148 14.91 4.13 8.70
C GLY A 148 14.56 3.50 7.34
N GLY A 149 15.45 3.58 6.36
CA GLY A 149 15.27 2.92 5.05
C GLY A 149 15.34 1.40 5.11
N GLU A 150 16.27 0.85 5.92
CA GLU A 150 16.32 -0.58 6.20
C GLU A 150 15.06 -1.04 6.93
N ALA A 151 14.62 -0.31 7.95
CA ALA A 151 13.37 -0.61 8.67
C ALA A 151 12.17 -0.64 7.70
N GLN A 152 12.10 0.33 6.77
CA GLN A 152 11.02 0.36 5.78
C GLN A 152 11.06 -0.85 4.84
N ARG A 153 12.25 -1.26 4.36
CA ARG A 153 12.39 -2.48 3.55
C ARG A 153 12.05 -3.75 4.33
N VAL A 154 12.35 -3.81 5.63
CA VAL A 154 11.85 -4.88 6.52
C VAL A 154 10.31 -4.85 6.59
N GLY A 155 9.70 -3.67 6.66
CA GLY A 155 8.25 -3.49 6.59
C GLY A 155 7.65 -4.04 5.29
N ILE A 156 8.31 -3.83 4.14
CA ILE A 156 7.92 -4.43 2.85
C ILE A 156 8.04 -5.96 2.91
N ALA A 157 9.14 -6.50 3.43
CA ALA A 157 9.33 -7.95 3.57
C ALA A 157 8.23 -8.56 4.45
N ARG A 158 7.88 -7.90 5.57
CA ARG A 158 6.78 -8.31 6.45
C ARG A 158 5.42 -8.27 5.73
N ALA A 159 5.18 -7.28 4.88
CA ALA A 159 3.95 -7.18 4.10
C ALA A 159 3.80 -8.32 3.08
N LEU A 160 4.91 -8.82 2.53
CA LEU A 160 4.95 -9.80 1.45
C LEU A 160 5.07 -11.26 1.90
N ILE A 161 5.40 -11.54 3.17
CA ILE A 161 5.71 -12.90 3.64
C ILE A 161 4.57 -13.90 3.39
N ASN A 162 3.32 -13.43 3.46
CA ASN A 162 2.14 -14.25 3.24
C ASN A 162 1.67 -14.30 1.77
N SER A 163 2.46 -13.76 0.83
CA SER A 163 2.09 -13.66 -0.59
C SER A 163 0.70 -13.04 -0.80
N PRO A 164 0.47 -11.80 -0.32
CA PRO A 164 -0.83 -11.17 -0.39
C PRO A 164 -1.25 -10.92 -1.84
N LYS A 165 -2.54 -10.91 -2.12
CA LYS A 165 -3.05 -10.54 -3.45
C LYS A 165 -2.81 -9.06 -3.76
N LEU A 166 -2.83 -8.19 -2.74
CA LEU A 166 -2.65 -6.75 -2.88
C LEU A 166 -1.83 -6.19 -1.73
N VAL A 167 -0.85 -5.36 -2.05
CA VAL A 167 -0.10 -4.56 -1.07
C VAL A 167 -0.67 -3.15 -1.04
N PHE A 168 -1.02 -2.69 0.16
CA PHE A 168 -1.43 -1.33 0.47
C PHE A 168 -0.26 -0.57 1.09
N ALA A 169 0.16 0.54 0.49
CA ALA A 169 1.26 1.36 0.96
C ALA A 169 0.77 2.78 1.24
N ASP A 170 0.83 3.21 2.50
CA ASP A 170 0.42 4.55 2.92
C ASP A 170 1.67 5.40 3.17
N GLU A 171 1.99 6.29 2.22
CA GLU A 171 3.15 7.18 2.23
C GLU A 171 4.48 6.49 2.61
N PRO A 172 4.87 5.39 1.97
CA PRO A 172 5.97 4.54 2.42
C PRO A 172 7.35 5.22 2.45
N THR A 173 7.48 6.38 1.82
CA THR A 173 8.72 7.17 1.76
C THR A 173 8.64 8.48 2.52
N GLY A 174 7.49 8.82 3.11
CA GLY A 174 7.23 10.14 3.68
C GLY A 174 8.13 10.56 4.86
N ALA A 175 8.78 9.61 5.54
CA ALA A 175 9.73 9.86 6.62
C ALA A 175 11.21 9.71 6.22
N LEU A 176 11.49 9.46 4.93
CA LEU A 176 12.82 9.11 4.42
C LEU A 176 13.43 10.26 3.61
N ASN A 177 14.76 10.32 3.58
CA ASN A 177 15.44 11.16 2.61
C ASN A 177 15.32 10.59 1.18
N SER A 178 15.64 11.40 0.17
CA SER A 178 15.47 11.06 -1.24
C SER A 178 16.24 9.80 -1.69
N HIS A 179 17.41 9.54 -1.13
CA HIS A 179 18.20 8.36 -1.48
C HIS A 179 17.57 7.08 -0.93
N THR A 180 17.31 7.03 0.36
CA THR A 180 16.67 5.86 1.01
C THR A 180 15.23 5.66 0.56
N GLY A 181 14.51 6.74 0.24
CA GLY A 181 13.18 6.68 -0.37
C GLY A 181 13.21 6.01 -1.74
N LYS A 182 14.25 6.29 -2.56
CA LYS A 182 14.44 5.62 -3.84
C LYS A 182 14.60 4.11 -3.69
N ASP A 183 15.40 3.64 -2.73
CA ASP A 183 15.61 2.20 -2.50
C ASP A 183 14.32 1.48 -2.12
N VAL A 184 13.47 2.13 -1.30
CA VAL A 184 12.13 1.63 -0.94
C VAL A 184 11.22 1.53 -2.16
N LEU A 185 11.21 2.56 -3.02
CA LEU A 185 10.42 2.55 -4.25
C LEU A 185 10.95 1.52 -5.26
N ASP A 186 12.26 1.34 -5.36
CA ASP A 186 12.87 0.33 -6.22
C ASP A 186 12.45 -1.08 -5.77
N ALA A 187 12.40 -1.34 -4.46
CA ALA A 187 11.90 -2.62 -3.93
C ALA A 187 10.42 -2.84 -4.30
N LEU A 188 9.54 -1.85 -4.09
CA LEU A 188 8.12 -1.96 -4.47
C LEU A 188 7.95 -2.17 -5.98
N THR A 189 8.71 -1.43 -6.80
CA THR A 189 8.66 -1.55 -8.27
C THR A 189 9.06 -2.96 -8.71
N LYS A 190 10.15 -3.51 -8.16
CA LYS A 190 10.61 -4.88 -8.44
C LYS A 190 9.54 -5.94 -8.15
N PHE A 191 8.81 -5.81 -7.05
CA PHE A 191 7.71 -6.73 -6.75
C PHE A 191 6.52 -6.54 -7.69
N ASN A 192 6.20 -5.31 -8.08
CA ASN A 192 5.16 -5.06 -9.07
C ASN A 192 5.51 -5.64 -10.43
N GLU A 193 6.76 -5.49 -10.90
CA GLU A 193 7.27 -6.12 -12.13
C GLU A 193 7.20 -7.65 -12.08
N ALA A 194 7.28 -8.24 -10.88
CA ALA A 194 7.07 -9.66 -10.65
C ALA A 194 5.58 -10.07 -10.55
N GLY A 195 4.64 -9.13 -10.79
CA GLY A 195 3.20 -9.37 -10.83
C GLY A 195 2.44 -9.03 -9.56
N GLN A 196 3.09 -8.49 -8.51
CA GLN A 196 2.41 -8.07 -7.29
C GLN A 196 1.56 -6.82 -7.55
N SER A 197 0.26 -6.89 -7.25
CA SER A 197 -0.62 -5.72 -7.25
C SER A 197 -0.28 -4.80 -6.07
N ILE A 198 -0.20 -3.49 -6.33
CA ILE A 198 0.14 -2.49 -5.30
C ILE A 198 -0.81 -1.30 -5.42
N VAL A 199 -1.33 -0.82 -4.28
CA VAL A 199 -1.98 0.48 -4.15
C VAL A 199 -1.15 1.32 -3.20
N MET A 200 -0.66 2.48 -3.66
CA MET A 200 0.14 3.39 -2.84
C MET A 200 -0.49 4.77 -2.78
N VAL A 201 -0.62 5.29 -1.57
CA VAL A 201 -0.93 6.71 -1.33
C VAL A 201 0.38 7.48 -1.26
N THR A 202 0.46 8.57 -1.97
CA THR A 202 1.57 9.53 -1.87
C THR A 202 1.15 10.92 -2.31
N HIS A 203 1.82 11.94 -1.78
CA HIS A 203 1.76 13.32 -2.26
C HIS A 203 3.03 13.71 -3.01
N ASP A 204 4.04 12.83 -3.11
CA ASP A 204 5.29 13.09 -3.84
C ASP A 204 5.20 12.61 -5.29
N ILE A 205 5.41 13.55 -6.23
CA ILE A 205 5.38 13.26 -7.67
C ILE A 205 6.49 12.28 -8.11
N THR A 206 7.62 12.26 -7.39
CA THR A 206 8.73 11.35 -7.69
C THR A 206 8.35 9.91 -7.36
N SER A 207 7.68 9.70 -6.24
CA SER A 207 7.12 8.41 -5.86
C SER A 207 5.98 8.00 -6.78
N ALA A 208 5.09 8.94 -7.14
CA ALA A 208 3.94 8.66 -7.99
C ALA A 208 4.32 8.19 -9.41
N ARG A 209 5.47 8.61 -9.93
CA ARG A 209 5.98 8.12 -11.23
C ARG A 209 6.20 6.61 -11.30
N ARG A 210 6.27 5.91 -10.16
CA ARG A 210 6.43 4.45 -10.13
C ARG A 210 5.15 3.70 -10.51
N GLY A 211 3.99 4.33 -10.27
CA GLY A 211 2.71 3.71 -10.60
C GLY A 211 2.44 3.68 -12.10
N ASN A 212 1.77 2.68 -12.58
CA ASN A 212 1.26 2.64 -13.96
C ASN A 212 -0.07 3.38 -14.10
N ARG A 213 -0.82 3.55 -13.01
CA ARG A 213 -2.11 4.24 -12.99
C ARG A 213 -2.19 5.20 -11.80
N ILE A 214 -2.63 6.41 -12.06
CA ILE A 214 -2.75 7.48 -11.05
C ILE A 214 -4.23 7.82 -10.88
N LEU A 215 -4.73 7.76 -9.66
CA LEU A 215 -6.06 8.25 -9.27
C LEU A 215 -5.87 9.53 -8.47
N TYR A 216 -6.53 10.60 -8.87
CA TYR A 216 -6.48 11.88 -8.15
C TYR A 216 -7.73 12.08 -7.31
N VAL A 217 -7.55 12.14 -5.99
CA VAL A 217 -8.64 12.37 -5.02
C VAL A 217 -8.69 13.85 -4.66
N LYS A 218 -9.88 14.44 -4.80
CA LYS A 218 -10.18 15.83 -4.44
C LYS A 218 -11.53 15.90 -3.74
N ASP A 219 -11.59 16.53 -2.59
CA ASP A 219 -12.82 16.75 -1.81
C ASP A 219 -13.65 15.47 -1.55
N GLY A 220 -12.96 14.34 -1.43
CA GLY A 220 -13.56 13.03 -1.15
C GLY A 220 -14.10 12.29 -2.38
N GLU A 221 -13.78 12.74 -3.59
CA GLU A 221 -14.19 12.13 -4.85
C GLU A 221 -12.96 11.82 -5.73
N ILE A 222 -13.10 10.92 -6.71
CA ILE A 222 -12.09 10.72 -7.75
C ILE A 222 -12.29 11.81 -8.81
N ALA A 223 -11.42 12.82 -8.78
CA ALA A 223 -11.50 13.96 -9.71
C ALA A 223 -10.88 13.68 -11.08
N GLY A 224 -9.98 12.70 -11.17
CA GLY A 224 -9.36 12.32 -12.44
C GLY A 224 -8.51 11.06 -12.33
N GLU A 225 -8.17 10.53 -13.51
CA GLU A 225 -7.34 9.35 -13.66
C GLU A 225 -6.35 9.56 -14.80
N CYS A 226 -5.10 9.09 -14.62
CA CYS A 226 -4.06 9.09 -15.63
C CYS A 226 -3.42 7.70 -15.74
N ASP A 227 -3.49 7.09 -16.91
CA ASP A 227 -2.77 5.86 -17.23
C ASP A 227 -1.39 6.22 -17.77
N LEU A 228 -0.35 5.88 -17.03
CA LEU A 228 1.04 6.13 -17.41
C LEU A 228 1.68 4.90 -18.12
N GLY A 229 1.00 3.76 -18.13
CA GLY A 229 1.58 2.51 -18.58
C GLY A 229 2.62 1.94 -17.62
N GLN A 230 3.29 0.87 -18.00
CA GLN A 230 4.31 0.23 -17.16
C GLN A 230 5.50 1.17 -16.90
N TYR A 231 6.05 1.14 -15.68
CA TYR A 231 7.18 1.97 -15.32
C TYR A 231 8.44 1.61 -16.10
N VAL A 232 9.09 2.61 -16.66
CA VAL A 232 10.40 2.49 -17.32
C VAL A 232 11.35 3.51 -16.68
N ALA A 233 12.48 3.03 -16.17
CA ALA A 233 13.49 3.90 -15.56
C ALA A 233 14.05 4.89 -16.59
N GLY A 234 14.13 6.18 -16.21
CA GLY A 234 14.68 7.23 -17.08
C GLY A 234 13.67 7.81 -18.09
N ASP A 235 12.43 7.36 -18.13
CA ASP A 235 11.37 7.92 -18.98
C ASP A 235 11.01 9.34 -18.53
N GLN A 236 11.47 10.32 -19.32
CA GLN A 236 11.18 11.75 -19.07
C GLN A 236 9.79 12.15 -19.51
N ASP A 237 9.22 11.47 -20.51
CA ASP A 237 7.87 11.72 -20.99
C ASP A 237 6.83 11.39 -19.92
N ARG A 238 7.04 10.31 -19.18
CA ARG A 238 6.24 9.91 -18.03
C ARG A 238 6.14 11.00 -16.97
N HIS A 239 7.27 11.67 -16.64
CA HIS A 239 7.25 12.77 -15.68
C HIS A 239 6.45 13.97 -16.19
N ARG A 240 6.59 14.32 -17.48
CA ARG A 240 5.84 15.40 -18.10
C ARG A 240 4.34 15.11 -18.09
N ARG A 241 3.93 13.91 -18.54
CA ARG A 241 2.52 13.49 -18.55
C ARG A 241 1.88 13.56 -17.16
N LEU A 242 2.58 13.05 -16.14
CA LEU A 242 2.09 13.12 -14.76
C LEU A 242 1.98 14.58 -14.28
N LYS A 243 2.98 15.41 -14.57
CA LYS A 243 2.97 16.83 -14.17
C LYS A 243 1.84 17.62 -14.85
N ASP A 244 1.62 17.39 -16.14
CA ASP A 244 0.54 18.03 -16.90
C ASP A 244 -0.83 17.62 -16.33
N PHE A 245 -1.05 16.31 -16.11
CA PHE A 245 -2.26 15.79 -15.47
C PHE A 245 -2.51 16.41 -14.09
N LEU A 246 -1.49 16.47 -13.23
CA LEU A 246 -1.61 17.08 -11.90
C LEU A 246 -1.91 18.57 -11.98
N GLY A 247 -1.33 19.29 -12.96
CA GLY A 247 -1.65 20.69 -13.23
C GLY A 247 -3.12 20.90 -13.60
N GLU A 248 -3.70 20.01 -14.43
CA GLU A 248 -5.14 20.03 -14.77
C GLU A 248 -6.03 19.78 -13.54
N MET A 249 -5.57 18.95 -12.59
CA MET A 249 -6.28 18.68 -11.32
C MET A 249 -6.18 19.83 -10.31
N GLY A 250 -5.33 20.83 -10.56
CA GLY A 250 -5.08 21.97 -9.67
C GLY A 250 -4.09 21.65 -8.53
N TRP A 251 -3.15 20.76 -8.81
CA TRP A 251 -2.03 20.41 -7.90
C TRP A 251 -0.98 21.53 -7.87
#